data_b88e9b099d35e05fefb0845491ea51da
#
_entry.id   b88e9b099d35e05fefb0845491ea51da
#
_cell.length_a   1.000
_cell.length_b   1.000
_cell.length_c   1.000
_cell.angle_alpha   90.00
_cell.angle_beta   90.00
_cell.angle_gamma   90.00
#
_symmetry.space_group_name_H-M   'P 1'
#
loop_
_entity.id
_entity.type
_entity.pdbx_description
1 polymer ?
#
loop_
_entity_poly.entity_id
_entity_poly.type
_entity_poly.pdbx_seq_one_letter_code
_entity_poly.pdbx_strand_id
1 'polypeptide(L)'
;MNRVLRLVLALLATLSMMGVEAQTIALNERAPRIKKAKWFNSAKPPKSDFTFVEFVHSASIPCRRSVERICKIVEALPSTSFIIVTHQSAAEIDGWVTECVKPRVGIIVEDKRIRTSFGVNYAPYAVILDSKQRALWFGNPQLLDRKTIDKIMAVSN
;
A
#
# COMPACT_ATOMS: atom_id res chain seq x y z
N MET A 1 -39.07 -28.37 19.59
CA MET A 1 -38.05 -27.86 18.65
C MET A 1 -37.18 -29.01 18.19
N ASN A 2 -37.27 -29.40 16.91
CA ASN A 2 -36.63 -30.60 16.35
C ASN A 2 -35.10 -30.52 16.41
N ARG A 3 -34.45 -31.67 16.67
CA ARG A 3 -32.98 -31.77 16.70
C ARG A 3 -32.31 -31.21 15.43
N VAL A 4 -32.94 -31.36 14.28
CA VAL A 4 -32.49 -30.82 12.97
C VAL A 4 -32.47 -29.28 12.97
N LEU A 5 -33.50 -28.64 13.55
CA LEU A 5 -33.56 -27.17 13.63
C LEU A 5 -32.48 -26.59 14.55
N ARG A 6 -32.13 -27.31 15.63
CA ARG A 6 -31.01 -26.90 16.52
C ARG A 6 -29.66 -27.03 15.84
N LEU A 7 -29.45 -28.08 15.02
CA LEU A 7 -28.22 -28.25 14.23
C LEU A 7 -28.07 -27.18 13.14
N VAL A 8 -29.16 -26.83 12.46
CA VAL A 8 -29.15 -25.78 11.43
C VAL A 8 -28.90 -24.41 12.05
N LEU A 9 -29.48 -24.09 13.20
CA LEU A 9 -29.22 -22.85 13.93
C LEU A 9 -27.76 -22.76 14.45
N ALA A 10 -27.22 -23.88 14.93
CA ALA A 10 -25.81 -23.92 15.35
C ALA A 10 -24.86 -23.75 14.17
N LEU A 11 -25.17 -24.33 13.00
CA LEU A 11 -24.36 -24.19 11.78
C LEU A 11 -24.41 -22.77 11.23
N LEU A 12 -25.56 -22.09 11.27
CA LEU A 12 -25.72 -20.69 10.88
C LEU A 12 -24.96 -19.73 11.83
N ALA A 13 -24.92 -20.03 13.13
CA ALA A 13 -24.19 -19.21 14.10
C ALA A 13 -22.67 -19.30 13.93
N THR A 14 -22.14 -20.44 13.48
CA THR A 14 -20.70 -20.61 13.23
C THR A 14 -20.25 -19.98 11.90
N LEU A 15 -21.11 -19.84 10.91
CA LEU A 15 -20.80 -19.13 9.66
C LEU A 15 -20.71 -17.60 9.81
N SER A 16 -21.34 -17.04 10.85
CA SER A 16 -21.38 -15.58 11.08
C SER A 16 -20.10 -15.00 11.69
N MET A 17 -19.11 -15.83 12.06
CA MET A 17 -17.87 -15.37 12.70
C MET A 17 -16.65 -15.30 11.77
N MET A 18 -16.81 -15.49 10.47
CA MET A 18 -15.75 -15.12 9.52
C MET A 18 -15.91 -13.64 9.16
N GLY A 19 -15.82 -12.76 10.15
CA GLY A 19 -15.54 -11.36 9.94
C GLY A 19 -14.17 -11.28 9.25
N VAL A 20 -14.15 -10.83 8.01
CA VAL A 20 -12.92 -10.34 7.39
C VAL A 20 -12.51 -9.12 8.20
N GLU A 21 -11.71 -9.33 9.24
CA GLU A 21 -11.02 -8.22 9.89
C GLU A 21 -10.16 -7.57 8.81
N ALA A 22 -10.54 -6.38 8.38
CA ALA A 22 -9.66 -5.52 7.62
C ALA A 22 -8.42 -5.31 8.49
N GLN A 23 -7.29 -5.87 8.08
CA GLN A 23 -6.06 -5.82 8.85
C GLN A 23 -5.61 -4.36 8.88
N THR A 24 -5.86 -3.67 9.99
CA THR A 24 -5.46 -2.29 10.19
C THR A 24 -3.94 -2.26 10.35
N ILE A 25 -3.26 -1.39 9.60
CA ILE A 25 -1.81 -1.20 9.76
C ILE A 25 -1.53 -0.63 11.14
N ALA A 26 -0.58 -1.25 11.86
CA ALA A 26 -0.06 -0.73 13.12
C ALA A 26 1.44 -0.46 13.02
N LEU A 27 1.91 0.57 13.73
CA LEU A 27 3.33 0.93 13.76
C LEU A 27 4.17 -0.21 14.32
N ASN A 28 5.32 -0.47 13.71
CA ASN A 28 6.28 -1.54 14.02
C ASN A 28 5.74 -2.96 13.82
N GLU A 29 4.51 -3.13 13.35
CA GLU A 29 3.96 -4.44 12.97
C GLU A 29 4.13 -4.73 11.49
N ARG A 30 4.09 -6.02 11.14
CA ARG A 30 4.17 -6.43 9.74
C ARG A 30 2.94 -5.97 8.98
N ALA A 31 3.17 -5.20 7.92
CA ALA A 31 2.14 -4.82 6.98
C ALA A 31 1.63 -6.03 6.17
N PRO A 32 0.42 -5.95 5.61
CA PRO A 32 -0.11 -6.94 4.69
C PRO A 32 0.85 -7.21 3.53
N ARG A 33 0.97 -8.47 3.12
CA ARG A 33 1.86 -8.82 2.00
C ARG A 33 1.25 -8.44 0.66
N ILE A 34 2.03 -7.77 -0.16
CA ILE A 34 1.70 -7.53 -1.57
C ILE A 34 1.94 -8.83 -2.36
N LYS A 35 0.86 -9.60 -2.58
CA LYS A 35 0.91 -10.86 -3.33
C LYS A 35 0.10 -10.77 -4.61
N LYS A 36 0.53 -11.48 -5.68
CA LYS A 36 -0.17 -11.58 -6.96
C LYS A 36 -0.55 -10.22 -7.55
N ALA A 37 0.32 -9.22 -7.39
CA ALA A 37 0.11 -7.87 -7.91
C ALA A 37 0.26 -7.84 -9.43
N LYS A 38 -0.58 -7.05 -10.09
CA LYS A 38 -0.47 -6.77 -11.52
C LYS A 38 0.44 -5.55 -11.70
N TRP A 39 1.69 -5.80 -12.03
CA TRP A 39 2.68 -4.75 -12.26
C TRP A 39 2.49 -4.13 -13.65
N PHE A 40 2.44 -2.81 -13.71
CA PHE A 40 2.45 -2.07 -14.97
C PHE A 40 3.77 -2.34 -15.70
N ASN A 41 3.68 -2.75 -16.97
CA ASN A 41 4.83 -3.14 -17.81
C ASN A 41 5.78 -4.16 -17.14
N SER A 42 5.27 -5.01 -16.23
CA SER A 42 6.06 -5.97 -15.47
C SER A 42 7.21 -5.34 -14.64
N ALA A 43 7.21 -4.03 -14.47
CA ALA A 43 8.25 -3.26 -13.80
C ALA A 43 8.07 -3.33 -12.27
N LYS A 44 8.65 -4.35 -11.66
CA LYS A 44 8.69 -4.51 -10.21
C LYS A 44 9.99 -3.92 -9.67
N PRO A 45 9.95 -3.00 -8.69
CA PRO A 45 11.16 -2.45 -8.10
C PRO A 45 11.94 -3.52 -7.31
N PRO A 46 13.26 -3.38 -7.19
CA PRO A 46 14.08 -4.28 -6.39
C PRO A 46 13.71 -4.18 -4.91
N LYS A 47 14.11 -5.21 -4.15
CA LYS A 47 14.09 -5.12 -2.68
C LYS A 47 15.05 -4.04 -2.21
N SER A 48 14.65 -3.30 -1.19
CA SER A 48 15.42 -2.21 -0.59
C SER A 48 15.26 -2.22 0.93
N ASP A 49 16.09 -1.45 1.62
CA ASP A 49 16.01 -1.34 3.09
C ASP A 49 14.70 -0.68 3.50
N PHE A 50 14.23 0.28 2.70
CA PHE A 50 12.96 0.96 2.91
C PHE A 50 12.12 0.94 1.64
N THR A 51 10.82 0.69 1.79
CA THR A 51 9.86 0.71 0.69
C THR A 51 8.74 1.70 1.01
N PHE A 52 8.57 2.70 0.14
CA PHE A 52 7.38 3.54 0.15
C PHE A 52 6.28 2.82 -0.63
N VAL A 53 5.08 2.75 -0.08
CA VAL A 53 3.87 2.24 -0.76
C VAL A 53 2.83 3.34 -0.71
N GLU A 54 2.39 3.85 -1.85
CA GLU A 54 1.38 4.91 -1.90
C GLU A 54 0.18 4.49 -2.73
N PHE A 55 -1.00 4.66 -2.14
CA PHE A 55 -2.29 4.40 -2.77
C PHE A 55 -2.82 5.68 -3.39
N VAL A 56 -3.03 5.65 -4.71
CA VAL A 56 -3.36 6.84 -5.50
C VAL A 56 -4.59 6.64 -6.40
N HIS A 57 -5.08 7.77 -6.90
CA HIS A 57 -5.97 7.86 -8.05
C HIS A 57 -5.39 8.87 -9.03
N SER A 58 -5.24 8.50 -10.30
CA SER A 58 -4.50 9.33 -11.28
C SER A 58 -5.14 10.69 -11.54
N ALA A 59 -6.46 10.80 -11.48
CA ALA A 59 -7.16 12.08 -11.64
C ALA A 59 -7.04 13.03 -10.41
N SER A 60 -6.36 12.61 -9.35
CA SER A 60 -6.22 13.39 -8.11
C SER A 60 -4.97 14.26 -8.12
N ILE A 61 -5.12 15.58 -8.13
CA ILE A 61 -4.00 16.54 -8.02
C ILE A 61 -3.19 16.32 -6.74
N PRO A 62 -3.78 16.11 -5.55
CA PRO A 62 -3.04 15.75 -4.34
C PRO A 62 -2.17 14.49 -4.50
N CYS A 63 -2.68 13.44 -5.15
CA CYS A 63 -1.91 12.23 -5.43
C CYS A 63 -0.71 12.52 -6.33
N ARG A 64 -0.91 13.26 -7.42
CA ARG A 64 0.18 13.63 -8.32
C ARG A 64 1.31 14.38 -7.60
N ARG A 65 0.97 15.40 -6.83
CA ARG A 65 1.96 16.18 -6.05
C ARG A 65 2.71 15.32 -5.04
N SER A 66 2.02 14.38 -4.40
CA SER A 66 2.62 13.47 -3.45
C SER A 66 3.61 12.52 -4.12
N VAL A 67 3.19 11.85 -5.19
CA VAL A 67 4.03 10.92 -5.96
C VAL A 67 5.28 11.61 -6.50
N GLU A 68 5.14 12.79 -7.12
CA GLU A 68 6.28 13.58 -7.64
C GLU A 68 7.30 13.88 -6.54
N ARG A 69 6.84 14.19 -5.33
CA ARG A 69 7.71 14.45 -4.18
C ARG A 69 8.39 13.18 -3.68
N ILE A 70 7.67 12.06 -3.53
CA ILE A 70 8.25 10.80 -3.08
C ILE A 70 9.25 10.27 -4.12
N CYS A 71 8.97 10.40 -5.41
CA CYS A 71 9.92 10.05 -6.47
C CYS A 71 11.27 10.76 -6.29
N LYS A 72 11.27 12.07 -6.02
CA LYS A 72 12.50 12.84 -5.74
C LYS A 72 13.25 12.35 -4.50
N ILE A 73 12.51 11.97 -3.45
CA ILE A 73 13.09 11.41 -2.22
C ILE A 73 13.76 10.06 -2.50
N VAL A 74 13.09 9.17 -3.22
CA VAL A 74 13.61 7.85 -3.59
C VAL A 74 14.82 7.96 -4.52
N GLU A 75 14.85 8.93 -5.42
CA GLU A 75 16.02 9.23 -6.26
C GLU A 75 17.22 9.62 -5.42
N ALA A 76 17.03 10.43 -4.39
CA ALA A 76 18.09 10.90 -3.49
C ALA A 76 18.53 9.88 -2.44
N LEU A 77 17.77 8.79 -2.23
CA LEU A 77 18.03 7.77 -1.22
C LEU A 77 18.22 6.38 -1.86
N PRO A 78 19.45 5.93 -2.11
CA PRO A 78 19.74 4.68 -2.85
C PRO A 78 19.14 3.41 -2.22
N SER A 79 18.99 3.37 -0.89
CA SER A 79 18.44 2.24 -0.14
C SER A 79 16.91 2.19 -0.13
N THR A 80 16.24 2.98 -0.96
CA THR A 80 14.79 3.07 -1.00
C THR A 80 14.20 2.60 -2.32
N SER A 81 12.97 2.07 -2.28
CA SER A 81 12.12 1.80 -3.43
C SER A 81 10.74 2.40 -3.23
N PHE A 82 9.99 2.54 -4.31
CA PHE A 82 8.64 3.10 -4.29
C PHE A 82 7.66 2.22 -5.07
N ILE A 83 6.52 1.94 -4.47
CA ILE A 83 5.43 1.18 -5.06
C ILE A 83 4.18 2.08 -5.08
N ILE A 84 3.75 2.44 -6.27
CA ILE A 84 2.50 3.18 -6.49
C ILE A 84 1.39 2.13 -6.69
N VAL A 85 0.29 2.23 -5.96
CA VAL A 85 -0.83 1.29 -6.03
C VAL A 85 -2.10 2.04 -6.46
N THR A 86 -2.73 1.58 -7.53
CA THR A 86 -4.03 2.10 -7.97
C THR A 86 -5.00 0.96 -8.29
N HIS A 87 -6.30 1.22 -8.11
CA HIS A 87 -7.35 0.30 -8.54
C HIS A 87 -7.73 0.48 -10.02
N GLN A 88 -7.21 1.52 -10.66
CA GLN A 88 -7.43 1.80 -12.08
C GLN A 88 -6.69 0.78 -12.95
N SER A 89 -7.23 0.49 -14.12
CA SER A 89 -6.54 -0.30 -15.14
C SER A 89 -5.41 0.50 -15.80
N ALA A 90 -4.52 -0.18 -16.49
CA ALA A 90 -3.43 0.46 -17.23
C ALA A 90 -3.93 1.46 -18.30
N ALA A 91 -5.14 1.24 -18.84
CA ALA A 91 -5.75 2.13 -19.82
C ALA A 91 -6.40 3.38 -19.20
N GLU A 92 -6.72 3.33 -17.91
CA GLU A 92 -7.41 4.42 -17.20
C GLU A 92 -6.47 5.37 -16.45
N ILE A 93 -5.20 4.96 -16.25
CA ILE A 93 -4.24 5.80 -15.52
C ILE A 93 -3.69 6.91 -16.43
N ASP A 94 -3.60 8.12 -15.89
CA ASP A 94 -3.01 9.25 -16.59
C ASP A 94 -1.51 9.07 -16.84
N GLY A 95 -1.00 9.64 -17.92
CA GLY A 95 0.40 9.52 -18.36
C GLY A 95 1.42 9.90 -17.28
N TRP A 96 1.12 10.89 -16.43
CA TRP A 96 2.02 11.29 -15.35
C TRP A 96 2.36 10.15 -14.36
N VAL A 97 1.42 9.21 -14.17
CA VAL A 97 1.70 8.02 -13.32
C VAL A 97 2.66 7.09 -14.01
N THR A 98 2.48 6.85 -15.31
CA THR A 98 3.33 5.95 -16.09
C THR A 98 4.75 6.50 -16.28
N GLU A 99 4.89 7.82 -16.34
CA GLU A 99 6.18 8.52 -16.41
C GLU A 99 7.02 8.37 -15.12
N CYS A 100 6.38 7.99 -14.00
CA CYS A 100 7.08 7.73 -12.74
C CYS A 100 7.82 6.38 -12.72
N VAL A 101 7.60 5.48 -13.68
CA VAL A 101 8.30 4.17 -13.73
C VAL A 101 9.78 4.38 -13.94
N LYS A 102 10.59 3.92 -12.98
CA LYS A 102 12.04 3.99 -12.95
C LYS A 102 12.57 2.71 -12.30
N PRO A 103 13.87 2.42 -12.34
CA PRO A 103 14.42 1.16 -11.80
C PRO A 103 14.02 0.85 -10.35
N ARG A 104 13.76 1.87 -9.51
CA ARG A 104 13.34 1.72 -8.11
C ARG A 104 11.88 2.13 -7.86
N VAL A 105 11.11 2.42 -8.90
CA VAL A 105 9.70 2.82 -8.81
C VAL A 105 8.87 1.89 -9.68
N GLY A 106 7.89 1.23 -9.10
CA GLY A 106 6.95 0.37 -9.82
C GLY A 106 5.50 0.74 -9.53
N ILE A 107 4.62 0.40 -10.46
CA ILE A 107 3.19 0.67 -10.37
C ILE A 107 2.42 -0.65 -10.36
N ILE A 108 1.50 -0.78 -9.40
CA ILE A 108 0.52 -1.86 -9.34
C ILE A 108 -0.83 -1.31 -9.79
N VAL A 109 -1.43 -1.94 -10.78
CA VAL A 109 -2.72 -1.58 -11.36
C VAL A 109 -3.81 -2.60 -11.01
N GLU A 110 -5.10 -2.19 -11.12
CA GLU A 110 -6.26 -3.05 -10.93
C GLU A 110 -6.34 -3.75 -9.56
N ASP A 111 -5.69 -3.22 -8.53
CA ASP A 111 -5.60 -3.92 -7.25
C ASP A 111 -6.46 -3.28 -6.15
N LYS A 112 -7.71 -3.75 -6.06
CA LYS A 112 -8.62 -3.45 -4.95
C LYS A 112 -8.26 -4.23 -3.67
N ARG A 113 -7.67 -5.43 -3.81
CA ARG A 113 -7.36 -6.32 -2.66
C ARG A 113 -6.24 -5.79 -1.80
N ILE A 114 -5.16 -5.29 -2.41
CA ILE A 114 -4.05 -4.68 -1.67
C ILE A 114 -4.58 -3.47 -0.89
N ARG A 115 -5.36 -2.59 -1.52
CA ARG A 115 -5.98 -1.46 -0.86
C ARG A 115 -6.83 -1.88 0.35
N THR A 116 -7.69 -2.89 0.18
CA THR A 116 -8.52 -3.43 1.26
C THR A 116 -7.67 -4.04 2.37
N SER A 117 -6.65 -4.85 2.03
CA SER A 117 -5.78 -5.48 3.03
C SER A 117 -5.00 -4.47 3.86
N PHE A 118 -4.67 -3.31 3.29
CA PHE A 118 -4.01 -2.20 3.99
C PHE A 118 -5.00 -1.29 4.72
N GLY A 119 -6.31 -1.56 4.67
CA GLY A 119 -7.34 -0.74 5.33
C GLY A 119 -7.45 0.69 4.77
N VAL A 120 -7.08 0.89 3.49
CA VAL A 120 -7.01 2.23 2.89
C VAL A 120 -8.36 2.70 2.38
N ASN A 121 -8.89 3.76 2.97
CA ASN A 121 -10.20 4.34 2.65
C ASN A 121 -10.14 5.64 1.85
N TYR A 122 -8.97 6.28 1.76
CA TYR A 122 -8.78 7.55 1.04
C TYR A 122 -7.46 7.54 0.26
N ALA A 123 -7.28 8.51 -0.63
CA ALA A 123 -6.05 8.76 -1.37
C ALA A 123 -5.76 10.28 -1.42
N PRO A 124 -4.50 10.70 -1.37
CA PRO A 124 -3.31 9.87 -1.23
C PRO A 124 -3.16 9.29 0.18
N TYR A 125 -2.72 8.04 0.26
CA TYR A 125 -2.36 7.38 1.51
C TYR A 125 -1.07 6.62 1.31
N ALA A 126 -0.10 6.75 2.19
CA ALA A 126 1.18 6.08 2.06
C ALA A 126 1.57 5.31 3.33
N VAL A 127 2.44 4.32 3.12
CA VAL A 127 3.08 3.54 4.17
C VAL A 127 4.56 3.48 3.88
N ILE A 128 5.40 3.65 4.89
CA ILE A 128 6.85 3.39 4.82
C ILE A 128 7.10 2.06 5.52
N LEU A 129 7.71 1.13 4.80
CA LEU A 129 8.05 -0.21 5.29
C LEU A 129 9.57 -0.36 5.42
N ASP A 130 10.02 -1.09 6.45
CA ASP A 130 11.40 -1.53 6.56
C ASP A 130 11.67 -2.82 5.74
N SER A 131 12.91 -3.30 5.73
CA SER A 131 13.33 -4.54 5.05
C SER A 131 12.60 -5.80 5.56
N LYS A 132 12.07 -5.77 6.78
CA LYS A 132 11.27 -6.84 7.40
C LYS A 132 9.77 -6.68 7.14
N GLN A 133 9.38 -5.69 6.32
CA GLN A 133 7.99 -5.34 5.98
C GLN A 133 7.20 -4.85 7.20
N ARG A 134 7.83 -4.22 8.18
CA ARG A 134 7.15 -3.55 9.29
C ARG A 134 6.83 -2.12 8.90
N ALA A 135 5.64 -1.65 9.27
CA ALA A 135 5.21 -0.28 9.01
C ALA A 135 5.91 0.68 9.99
N LEU A 136 6.76 1.53 9.45
CA LEU A 136 7.47 2.56 10.21
C LEU A 136 6.67 3.87 10.29
N TRP A 137 5.82 4.09 9.30
CA TRP A 137 4.95 5.24 9.20
C TRP A 137 3.80 4.95 8.24
N PHE A 138 2.64 5.57 8.45
CA PHE A 138 1.52 5.56 7.51
C PHE A 138 0.64 6.80 7.69
N GLY A 139 -0.06 7.20 6.62
CA GLY A 139 -1.00 8.31 6.62
C GLY A 139 -1.01 9.12 5.34
N ASN A 140 -1.39 10.39 5.44
CA ASN A 140 -1.38 11.29 4.30
C ASN A 140 0.06 11.71 3.96
N PRO A 141 0.61 11.29 2.80
CA PRO A 141 1.99 11.57 2.45
C PRO A 141 2.30 13.07 2.24
N GLN A 142 1.30 13.91 2.09
CA GLN A 142 1.49 15.37 2.03
C GLN A 142 2.06 15.94 3.33
N LEU A 143 1.89 15.22 4.46
CA LEU A 143 2.44 15.58 5.77
C LEU A 143 3.88 15.10 5.98
N LEU A 144 4.42 14.26 5.07
CA LEU A 144 5.81 13.81 5.11
C LEU A 144 6.75 14.88 4.57
N ASP A 145 7.59 15.41 5.43
CA ASP A 145 8.76 16.20 5.02
C ASP A 145 10.05 15.35 5.08
N ARG A 146 11.14 15.87 4.54
CA ARG A 146 12.43 15.20 4.52
C ARG A 146 12.92 14.89 5.93
N LYS A 147 12.77 15.82 6.86
CA LYS A 147 13.20 15.68 8.26
C LYS A 147 12.48 14.52 8.96
N THR A 148 11.18 14.39 8.71
CA THR A 148 10.38 13.27 9.24
C THR A 148 10.84 11.95 8.67
N ILE A 149 11.11 11.88 7.36
CA ILE A 149 11.63 10.67 6.70
C ILE A 149 12.99 10.27 7.27
N ASP A 150 13.91 11.20 7.41
CA ASP A 150 15.24 10.94 7.97
C ASP A 150 15.15 10.40 9.42
N LYS A 151 14.23 10.93 10.24
CA LYS A 151 13.96 10.40 11.59
C LYS A 151 13.40 8.98 11.56
N ILE A 152 12.44 8.70 10.69
CA ILE A 152 11.83 7.37 10.55
C ILE A 152 12.90 6.34 10.18
N MET A 153 13.77 6.68 9.23
CA MET A 153 14.84 5.78 8.77
C MET A 153 15.91 5.56 9.83
N ALA A 154 16.24 6.57 10.62
CA ALA A 154 17.26 6.48 11.69
C ALA A 154 16.83 5.56 12.86
N VAL A 155 15.54 5.47 13.16
CA VAL A 155 15.02 4.62 14.27
C VAL A 155 14.96 3.14 13.87
N SER A 156 15.02 2.82 12.58
CA SER A 156 14.89 1.45 12.06
C SER A 156 16.22 0.68 11.96
N ASN A 157 17.34 1.33 12.21
CA ASN A 157 18.68 0.74 12.31
C ASN A 157 18.96 0.38 13.80
#